data_02dca5d66fde9d85ad91f5ca1f35bc6d
#
_entry.id   02dca5d66fde9d85ad91f5ca1f35bc6d
#
_cell.length_a   1.000
_cell.length_b   1.000
_cell.length_c   1.000
_cell.angle_alpha   90.00
_cell.angle_beta   90.00
_cell.angle_gamma   90.00
#
_symmetry.space_group_name_H-M   'P 1'
#
loop_
_entity.id
_entity.type
_entity.pdbx_description
1 polymer ?
#
loop_
_entity_poly.entity_id
_entity_poly.type
_entity_poly.pdbx_seq_one_letter_code
_entity_poly.pdbx_strand_id
1 'polypeptide(L)'
;MIVEDFQKFVENNRASFTDDEIGLFRDSVRCFHAGIFRPAYIMAYQSMMIYFRRLIQNEDMPAGFDAVKWKKMQVNLAKDKEWEEEVNNAIRKKANAKAAPPEVPVLAMNDSLRLDFDYWRNRRNDSAHYKEYRINDSHVLSFYSFLTQYLLKLSVEGGKATLLKEFKDACDVTKTSPKKSLQPLIDKILVMVSPEEMDDFFAELDGVMGYRFTGRYENTLASIIKSGNEKLKEYVIKFVRSDKRFKAEFINDHPDIVGYIVDKSESREFWMKYLARCRNRVAILARMLMVGLIDPDEKDEAVRKVLEHSFNNNDGMGTVSEDEQLILNSNGFFDALKEEYFNGDYTSKNVVLCGREKYDFFYGYIAHMPVNKELADMLVDIFSRPDYPYVWSNIFKEHQLEADAAYKAKFDKVVSENGITLPSCLKV
;
A
#
# COMPACT_ATOMS: atom_id res chain seq x y z
N MET A 1 14.08 -8.11 24.06
CA MET A 1 13.30 -7.70 22.86
C MET A 1 12.41 -6.47 23.17
N ILE A 2 11.24 -6.56 23.84
CA ILE A 2 10.34 -5.39 24.06
C ILE A 2 11.02 -4.22 24.79
N VAL A 3 11.81 -4.47 25.82
CA VAL A 3 12.54 -3.42 26.54
C VAL A 3 13.58 -2.73 25.66
N GLU A 4 14.31 -3.49 24.87
CA GLU A 4 15.30 -2.99 23.93
C GLU A 4 14.61 -2.17 22.81
N ASP A 5 13.45 -2.61 22.35
CA ASP A 5 12.66 -1.89 21.35
C ASP A 5 12.14 -0.56 21.90
N PHE A 6 11.68 -0.55 23.16
CA PHE A 6 11.31 0.68 23.86
C PHE A 6 12.51 1.63 24.05
N GLN A 7 13.69 1.10 24.44
CA GLN A 7 14.91 1.91 24.54
C GLN A 7 15.30 2.53 23.19
N LYS A 8 15.27 1.73 22.11
CA LYS A 8 15.53 2.21 20.77
C LYS A 8 14.50 3.27 20.33
N PHE A 9 13.22 3.07 20.67
CA PHE A 9 12.18 4.06 20.40
C PHE A 9 12.51 5.41 21.06
N VAL A 10 12.88 5.42 22.34
CA VAL A 10 13.24 6.65 23.06
C VAL A 10 14.50 7.31 22.46
N GLU A 11 15.54 6.55 22.16
CA GLU A 11 16.78 7.09 21.58
C GLU A 11 16.60 7.58 20.13
N ASN A 12 15.90 6.85 19.31
CA ASN A 12 15.65 7.24 17.90
C ASN A 12 14.75 8.48 17.79
N ASN A 13 13.92 8.74 18.81
CA ASN A 13 13.02 9.89 18.87
C ASN A 13 13.45 10.93 19.88
N ARG A 14 14.73 10.97 20.23
CA ARG A 14 15.26 11.84 21.29
C ARG A 14 14.89 13.33 21.10
N ALA A 15 14.83 13.81 19.87
CA ALA A 15 14.44 15.20 19.56
C ALA A 15 12.97 15.51 19.90
N SER A 16 12.12 14.51 20.10
CA SER A 16 10.72 14.66 20.48
C SER A 16 10.51 14.74 21.99
N PHE A 17 11.53 14.48 22.79
CA PHE A 17 11.47 14.42 24.26
C PHE A 17 12.40 15.43 24.90
N THR A 18 12.05 15.87 26.11
CA THR A 18 12.96 16.63 26.99
C THR A 18 13.94 15.69 27.70
N ASP A 19 15.02 16.27 28.25
CA ASP A 19 15.99 15.49 29.04
C ASP A 19 15.35 14.87 30.30
N ASP A 20 14.38 15.53 30.92
CA ASP A 20 13.63 15.01 32.07
C ASP A 20 12.75 13.81 31.67
N GLU A 21 12.03 13.90 30.55
CA GLU A 21 11.22 12.79 30.00
C GLU A 21 12.11 11.58 29.67
N ILE A 22 13.25 11.80 29.03
CA ILE A 22 14.24 10.76 28.73
C ILE A 22 14.81 10.16 30.01
N GLY A 23 15.11 11.01 31.01
CA GLY A 23 15.62 10.58 32.31
C GLY A 23 14.66 9.59 32.97
N LEU A 24 13.39 9.93 33.05
CA LEU A 24 12.35 9.07 33.61
C LEU A 24 12.19 7.75 32.85
N PHE A 25 12.23 7.76 31.52
CA PHE A 25 12.19 6.54 30.73
C PHE A 25 13.40 5.65 30.98
N ARG A 26 14.61 6.22 31.08
CA ARG A 26 15.83 5.47 31.42
C ARG A 26 15.76 4.85 32.81
N ASP A 27 15.30 5.61 33.78
CA ASP A 27 15.17 5.11 35.14
C ASP A 27 14.09 4.03 35.25
N SER A 28 13.00 4.16 34.48
CA SER A 28 12.01 3.10 34.32
C SER A 28 12.65 1.79 33.86
N VAL A 29 13.46 1.86 32.80
CA VAL A 29 14.15 0.68 32.24
C VAL A 29 15.17 0.10 33.24
N ARG A 30 15.91 0.95 33.97
CA ARG A 30 16.81 0.49 35.04
C ARG A 30 16.08 -0.27 36.14
N CYS A 31 14.94 0.28 36.58
CA CYS A 31 14.08 -0.39 37.56
C CYS A 31 13.55 -1.72 37.05
N PHE A 32 13.18 -1.79 35.78
CA PHE A 32 12.73 -3.04 35.16
C PHE A 32 13.83 -4.12 35.20
N HIS A 33 15.04 -3.78 34.78
CA HIS A 33 16.17 -4.72 34.81
C HIS A 33 16.57 -5.13 36.24
N ALA A 34 16.33 -4.29 37.23
CA ALA A 34 16.52 -4.61 38.63
C ALA A 34 15.39 -5.46 39.25
N GLY A 35 14.35 -5.83 38.42
CA GLY A 35 13.19 -6.58 38.93
C GLY A 35 12.22 -5.73 39.78
N ILE A 36 12.34 -4.40 39.73
CA ILE A 36 11.54 -3.46 40.54
C ILE A 36 10.42 -2.88 39.65
N PHE A 37 9.42 -3.69 39.36
CA PHE A 37 8.42 -3.42 38.32
C PHE A 37 7.47 -2.26 38.62
N ARG A 38 7.08 -2.06 39.89
CA ARG A 38 6.19 -0.95 40.27
C ARG A 38 6.83 0.43 40.03
N PRO A 39 8.04 0.74 40.50
CA PRO A 39 8.74 1.96 40.12
C PRO A 39 8.97 2.10 38.63
N ALA A 40 9.33 1.01 37.91
CA ALA A 40 9.49 1.04 36.47
C ALA A 40 8.22 1.54 35.80
N TYR A 41 7.07 1.00 36.15
CA TYR A 41 5.78 1.40 35.61
C TYR A 41 5.44 2.87 35.90
N ILE A 42 5.60 3.28 37.19
CA ILE A 42 5.27 4.65 37.62
C ILE A 42 6.12 5.69 36.90
N MET A 43 7.43 5.45 36.76
CA MET A 43 8.33 6.37 36.05
C MET A 43 8.00 6.51 34.56
N ALA A 44 7.71 5.41 33.87
CA ALA A 44 7.29 5.46 32.48
C ALA A 44 5.94 6.20 32.32
N TYR A 45 4.97 5.94 33.22
CA TYR A 45 3.70 6.63 33.23
C TYR A 45 3.88 8.15 33.49
N GLN A 46 4.73 8.52 34.41
CA GLN A 46 5.00 9.92 34.74
C GLN A 46 5.65 10.65 33.54
N SER A 47 6.62 10.01 32.87
CA SER A 47 7.21 10.56 31.67
C SER A 47 6.17 10.80 30.57
N MET A 48 5.27 9.84 30.32
CA MET A 48 4.14 9.98 29.41
C MET A 48 3.25 11.18 29.77
N MET A 49 2.91 11.36 31.05
CA MET A 49 2.05 12.46 31.50
C MET A 49 2.73 13.82 31.34
N ILE A 50 4.03 13.92 31.59
CA ILE A 50 4.83 15.14 31.36
C ILE A 50 4.87 15.46 29.87
N TYR A 51 5.06 14.47 29.02
CA TYR A 51 5.01 14.64 27.57
C TYR A 51 3.66 15.22 27.11
N PHE A 52 2.52 14.69 27.59
CA PHE A 52 1.20 15.24 27.23
C PHE A 52 0.97 16.64 27.79
N ARG A 53 1.42 16.92 29.03
CA ARG A 53 1.40 18.26 29.59
C ARG A 53 2.08 19.26 28.66
N ARG A 54 3.30 18.96 28.26
CA ARG A 54 4.10 19.79 27.35
C ARG A 54 3.47 19.90 25.96
N LEU A 55 2.95 18.80 25.42
CA LEU A 55 2.26 18.77 24.15
C LEU A 55 1.07 19.76 24.15
N ILE A 56 0.20 19.68 25.15
CA ILE A 56 -0.98 20.56 25.25
C ILE A 56 -0.58 22.03 25.54
N GLN A 57 0.51 22.28 26.26
CA GLN A 57 0.98 23.63 26.55
C GLN A 57 1.63 24.33 25.36
N ASN A 58 2.24 23.59 24.45
CA ASN A 58 2.99 24.13 23.33
C ASN A 58 2.17 24.24 22.03
N GLU A 59 0.97 23.68 22.01
CA GLU A 59 0.11 23.67 20.83
C GLU A 59 -0.99 24.74 20.92
N ASP A 60 -1.49 25.15 19.76
CA ASP A 60 -2.60 26.09 19.65
C ASP A 60 -3.91 25.43 20.10
N MET A 61 -4.88 26.27 20.42
CA MET A 61 -6.23 25.83 20.80
C MET A 61 -6.89 25.06 19.65
N PRO A 62 -7.45 23.86 19.90
CA PRO A 62 -8.19 23.12 18.88
C PRO A 62 -9.30 23.95 18.22
N ALA A 63 -9.47 23.82 16.92
CA ALA A 63 -10.52 24.52 16.19
C ALA A 63 -11.91 24.19 16.75
N GLY A 64 -12.67 25.22 17.12
CA GLY A 64 -13.99 25.06 17.72
C GLY A 64 -13.98 24.74 19.23
N PHE A 65 -12.82 24.66 19.88
CA PHE A 65 -12.75 24.54 21.33
C PHE A 65 -13.12 25.86 22.02
N ASP A 66 -13.72 25.80 23.22
CA ASP A 66 -14.09 26.97 23.98
C ASP A 66 -12.86 27.69 24.53
N ALA A 67 -12.66 28.96 24.12
CA ALA A 67 -11.49 29.74 24.48
C ALA A 67 -11.35 29.98 26.00
N VAL A 68 -12.44 30.09 26.74
CA VAL A 68 -12.41 30.27 28.19
C VAL A 68 -11.96 28.98 28.88
N LYS A 69 -12.49 27.85 28.41
CA LYS A 69 -12.08 26.51 28.91
C LYS A 69 -10.63 26.23 28.55
N TRP A 70 -10.16 26.60 27.35
CA TRP A 70 -8.77 26.46 26.95
C TRP A 70 -7.82 27.27 27.84
N LYS A 71 -8.13 28.56 28.05
CA LYS A 71 -7.32 29.41 28.93
C LYS A 71 -7.25 28.86 30.35
N LYS A 72 -8.38 28.35 30.89
CA LYS A 72 -8.43 27.73 32.23
C LYS A 72 -7.55 26.48 32.26
N MET A 73 -7.62 25.64 31.22
CA MET A 73 -6.79 24.43 31.08
C MET A 73 -5.30 24.78 31.12
N GLN A 74 -4.86 25.76 30.32
CA GLN A 74 -3.46 26.22 30.30
C GLN A 74 -2.98 26.71 31.69
N VAL A 75 -3.82 27.43 32.43
CA VAL A 75 -3.52 27.85 33.78
C VAL A 75 -3.40 26.65 34.73
N ASN A 76 -4.26 25.64 34.63
CA ASN A 76 -4.23 24.47 35.48
C ASN A 76 -3.03 23.57 35.16
N LEU A 77 -2.67 23.44 33.87
CA LEU A 77 -1.47 22.72 33.46
C LEU A 77 -0.17 23.32 33.99
N ALA A 78 -0.15 24.62 34.33
CA ALA A 78 1.01 25.27 34.94
C ALA A 78 1.15 25.01 36.43
N LYS A 79 0.09 24.54 37.13
CA LYS A 79 0.08 24.33 38.57
C LYS A 79 0.51 22.91 38.97
N ASP A 80 1.41 22.77 39.93
CA ASP A 80 1.98 21.49 40.37
C ASP A 80 0.94 20.47 40.89
N LYS A 81 -0.17 20.94 41.44
CA LYS A 81 -1.19 20.05 42.03
C LYS A 81 -2.33 19.70 41.10
N GLU A 82 -2.50 20.43 40.02
CA GLU A 82 -3.68 20.33 39.14
C GLU A 82 -3.36 19.74 37.75
N TRP A 83 -2.12 19.84 37.30
CA TRP A 83 -1.73 19.50 35.95
C TRP A 83 -2.01 18.05 35.55
N GLU A 84 -1.76 17.09 36.46
CA GLU A 84 -1.96 15.66 36.16
C GLU A 84 -3.44 15.35 35.90
N GLU A 85 -4.34 15.92 36.75
CA GLU A 85 -5.78 15.75 36.54
C GLU A 85 -6.25 16.48 35.28
N GLU A 86 -5.69 17.64 34.94
CA GLU A 86 -6.03 18.37 33.71
C GLU A 86 -5.60 17.62 32.45
N VAL A 87 -4.42 16.98 32.44
CA VAL A 87 -3.98 16.09 31.37
C VAL A 87 -4.93 14.90 31.23
N ASN A 88 -5.30 14.27 32.33
CA ASN A 88 -6.28 13.17 32.33
C ASN A 88 -7.64 13.59 31.76
N ASN A 89 -8.11 14.78 32.11
CA ASN A 89 -9.36 15.35 31.59
C ASN A 89 -9.25 15.62 30.08
N ALA A 90 -8.11 16.12 29.63
CA ALA A 90 -7.83 16.34 28.22
C ALA A 90 -7.84 15.02 27.41
N ILE A 91 -7.22 13.95 27.95
CA ILE A 91 -7.22 12.62 27.36
C ILE A 91 -8.64 12.06 27.24
N ARG A 92 -9.47 12.21 28.29
CA ARG A 92 -10.83 11.67 28.35
C ARG A 92 -11.86 12.43 27.53
N LYS A 93 -11.59 13.69 27.20
CA LYS A 93 -12.56 14.53 26.54
C LYS A 93 -12.85 14.02 25.12
N LYS A 94 -14.13 13.67 24.89
CA LYS A 94 -14.64 13.17 23.62
C LYS A 94 -15.31 14.29 22.82
N ALA A 95 -15.42 14.07 21.50
CA ALA A 95 -16.30 14.87 20.67
C ALA A 95 -17.75 14.63 21.07
N ASN A 96 -18.55 15.69 21.13
CA ASN A 96 -19.99 15.60 21.33
C ASN A 96 -20.71 16.65 20.47
N ALA A 97 -21.05 16.25 19.25
CA ALA A 97 -21.73 17.11 18.29
C ALA A 97 -23.17 17.51 18.73
N LYS A 98 -23.77 16.75 19.67
CA LYS A 98 -25.13 16.99 20.19
C LYS A 98 -25.15 17.96 21.37
N ALA A 99 -23.99 18.29 21.95
CA ALA A 99 -23.91 19.29 23.00
C ALA A 99 -24.13 20.70 22.42
N ALA A 100 -24.62 21.61 23.24
CA ALA A 100 -24.82 23.02 22.86
C ALA A 100 -24.00 23.95 23.79
N PRO A 101 -22.83 24.49 23.37
CA PRO A 101 -22.17 24.29 22.06
C PRO A 101 -21.56 22.89 21.88
N PRO A 102 -21.32 22.47 20.66
CA PRO A 102 -20.63 21.20 20.38
C PRO A 102 -19.30 21.08 21.12
N GLU A 103 -19.01 19.89 21.68
CA GLU A 103 -17.77 19.66 22.39
C GLU A 103 -16.72 19.09 21.45
N VAL A 104 -15.53 19.68 21.48
CA VAL A 104 -14.35 19.29 20.72
C VAL A 104 -13.36 18.60 21.64
N PRO A 105 -12.72 17.49 21.25
CA PRO A 105 -11.67 16.85 22.02
C PRO A 105 -10.42 17.74 22.07
N VAL A 106 -9.58 17.54 23.08
CA VAL A 106 -8.29 18.23 23.22
C VAL A 106 -7.22 17.48 22.42
N LEU A 107 -7.22 16.16 22.54
CA LEU A 107 -6.25 15.29 21.86
C LEU A 107 -6.93 14.50 20.75
N ALA A 108 -6.27 14.48 19.62
CA ALA A 108 -6.68 13.70 18.45
C ALA A 108 -6.44 12.20 18.72
N MET A 109 -7.48 11.50 19.12
CA MET A 109 -7.47 10.04 19.31
C MET A 109 -8.89 9.48 19.23
N ASN A 110 -9.02 8.23 18.83
CA ASN A 110 -10.29 7.53 18.82
C ASN A 110 -10.70 7.06 20.23
N ASP A 111 -11.96 6.67 20.39
CA ASP A 111 -12.51 6.29 21.69
C ASP A 111 -11.92 5.00 22.27
N SER A 112 -11.49 4.06 21.40
CA SER A 112 -10.82 2.84 21.85
C SER A 112 -9.50 3.17 22.56
N LEU A 113 -8.70 4.06 21.97
CA LEU A 113 -7.43 4.47 22.57
C LEU A 113 -7.64 5.25 23.89
N ARG A 114 -8.76 6.01 24.03
CA ARG A 114 -9.11 6.66 25.30
C ARG A 114 -9.35 5.63 26.41
N LEU A 115 -10.00 4.51 26.10
CA LEU A 115 -10.21 3.41 27.05
C LEU A 115 -8.88 2.76 27.48
N ASP A 116 -7.93 2.63 26.55
CA ASP A 116 -6.59 2.13 26.88
C ASP A 116 -5.86 3.06 27.84
N PHE A 117 -5.92 4.38 27.64
CA PHE A 117 -5.36 5.36 28.60
C PHE A 117 -6.03 5.28 29.98
N ASP A 118 -7.36 5.13 30.03
CA ASP A 118 -8.07 4.93 31.29
C ASP A 118 -7.65 3.63 31.99
N TYR A 119 -7.42 2.54 31.25
CA TYR A 119 -6.86 1.30 31.79
C TYR A 119 -5.48 1.55 32.43
N TRP A 120 -4.56 2.20 31.73
CA TRP A 120 -3.21 2.48 32.25
C TRP A 120 -3.24 3.43 33.46
N ARG A 121 -4.11 4.43 33.48
CA ARG A 121 -4.32 5.30 34.64
C ARG A 121 -4.78 4.51 35.85
N ASN A 122 -5.73 3.61 35.70
CA ASN A 122 -6.22 2.76 36.79
C ASN A 122 -5.10 1.87 37.32
N ARG A 123 -4.25 1.30 36.46
CA ARG A 123 -3.06 0.53 36.88
C ARG A 123 -2.08 1.39 37.67
N ARG A 124 -1.86 2.64 37.27
CA ARG A 124 -1.02 3.58 38.01
C ARG A 124 -1.60 3.86 39.40
N ASN A 125 -2.89 4.09 39.49
CA ASN A 125 -3.56 4.35 40.80
C ASN A 125 -3.49 3.12 41.73
N ASP A 126 -3.73 1.94 41.21
CA ASP A 126 -3.58 0.69 41.98
C ASP A 126 -2.13 0.51 42.46
N SER A 127 -1.15 0.89 41.65
CA SER A 127 0.28 0.85 41.97
C SER A 127 0.63 1.86 43.06
N ALA A 128 0.09 3.08 43.04
CA ALA A 128 0.40 4.16 43.98
C ALA A 128 -0.22 3.91 45.37
N HIS A 129 -1.42 3.33 45.44
CA HIS A 129 -2.19 3.16 46.66
C HIS A 129 -2.03 1.79 47.35
N TYR A 130 -1.04 0.98 46.94
CA TYR A 130 -0.72 -0.30 47.57
C TYR A 130 -1.91 -1.27 47.69
N LYS A 131 -2.81 -1.26 46.70
CA LYS A 131 -3.88 -2.25 46.61
C LYS A 131 -3.31 -3.65 46.32
N GLU A 132 -4.08 -4.72 46.54
CA GLU A 132 -3.67 -6.12 46.40
C GLU A 132 -3.10 -6.49 45.03
N TYR A 133 -3.29 -5.63 44.02
CA TYR A 133 -2.81 -5.85 42.65
C TYR A 133 -1.30 -5.59 42.52
N ARG A 134 -0.54 -6.63 42.25
CA ARG A 134 0.90 -6.53 42.04
C ARG A 134 1.21 -6.23 40.56
N ILE A 135 1.93 -5.14 40.29
CA ILE A 135 2.56 -4.91 39.01
C ILE A 135 3.71 -5.90 38.86
N ASN A 136 3.68 -6.66 37.75
CA ASN A 136 4.74 -7.59 37.37
C ASN A 136 5.40 -7.12 36.05
N ASP A 137 6.37 -7.90 35.54
CA ASP A 137 7.08 -7.67 34.32
C ASP A 137 6.16 -7.52 33.09
N SER A 138 5.16 -8.41 32.95
CA SER A 138 4.24 -8.39 31.83
C SER A 138 3.45 -7.09 31.71
N HIS A 139 3.08 -6.48 32.84
CA HIS A 139 2.38 -5.19 32.83
C HIS A 139 3.29 -4.06 32.33
N VAL A 140 4.55 -4.06 32.75
CA VAL A 140 5.52 -3.03 32.32
C VAL A 140 5.83 -3.22 30.82
N LEU A 141 6.05 -4.44 30.36
CA LEU A 141 6.31 -4.75 28.95
C LEU A 141 5.14 -4.34 28.06
N SER A 142 3.91 -4.66 28.49
CA SER A 142 2.70 -4.23 27.75
C SER A 142 2.59 -2.71 27.69
N PHE A 143 2.93 -2.02 28.77
CA PHE A 143 2.93 -0.56 28.80
C PHE A 143 4.03 0.04 27.91
N TYR A 144 5.23 -0.53 27.88
CA TYR A 144 6.28 -0.10 26.96
C TYR A 144 5.87 -0.29 25.50
N SER A 145 5.25 -1.42 25.17
CA SER A 145 4.69 -1.66 23.85
C SER A 145 3.63 -0.62 23.48
N PHE A 146 2.73 -0.29 24.41
CA PHE A 146 1.73 0.76 24.24
C PHE A 146 2.36 2.13 23.96
N LEU A 147 3.35 2.53 24.77
CA LEU A 147 4.06 3.80 24.56
C LEU A 147 4.77 3.87 23.22
N THR A 148 5.49 2.82 22.85
CA THR A 148 6.18 2.72 21.56
C THR A 148 5.21 2.86 20.38
N GLN A 149 4.02 2.30 20.52
CA GLN A 149 3.03 2.30 19.45
C GLN A 149 2.29 3.62 19.30
N TYR A 150 1.98 4.32 20.42
CA TYR A 150 1.01 5.41 20.39
C TYR A 150 1.55 6.79 20.80
N LEU A 151 2.58 6.88 21.67
CA LEU A 151 2.94 8.12 22.34
C LEU A 151 3.21 9.29 21.38
N LEU A 152 3.99 9.09 20.35
CA LEU A 152 4.36 10.13 19.38
C LEU A 152 3.38 10.30 18.22
N LYS A 153 2.30 9.53 18.18
CA LYS A 153 1.28 9.62 17.13
C LYS A 153 0.13 10.57 17.50
N LEU A 154 0.11 11.02 18.74
CA LEU A 154 -0.94 11.90 19.25
C LEU A 154 -0.59 13.36 19.04
N SER A 155 -1.61 14.16 18.71
CA SER A 155 -1.51 15.62 18.55
C SER A 155 -2.69 16.32 19.23
N VAL A 156 -2.58 17.65 19.43
CA VAL A 156 -3.63 18.50 20.02
C VAL A 156 -4.57 18.96 18.95
N GLU A 157 -4.88 18.49 17.93
CA GLU A 157 -5.96 18.87 17.01
C GLU A 157 -6.71 17.65 16.45
N GLY A 158 -7.97 17.86 16.35
CA GLY A 158 -9.05 16.93 16.16
C GLY A 158 -9.03 15.86 15.07
N GLY A 159 -8.66 14.61 15.37
CA GLY A 159 -9.18 13.43 14.68
C GLY A 159 -9.02 13.37 13.17
N LYS A 160 -10.04 12.86 12.49
CA LYS A 160 -10.13 12.69 11.03
C LYS A 160 -9.81 13.98 10.24
N ALA A 161 -10.38 15.13 10.66
CA ALA A 161 -10.22 16.39 9.94
C ALA A 161 -8.76 16.91 9.94
N THR A 162 -8.06 16.78 11.07
CA THR A 162 -6.64 17.15 11.17
C THR A 162 -5.78 16.22 10.30
N LEU A 163 -6.03 14.92 10.35
CA LEU A 163 -5.27 13.98 9.55
C LEU A 163 -5.47 14.24 8.04
N LEU A 164 -6.69 14.54 7.60
CA LEU A 164 -6.97 14.92 6.21
C LEU A 164 -6.22 16.21 5.83
N LYS A 165 -6.16 17.21 6.72
CA LYS A 165 -5.37 18.43 6.50
C LYS A 165 -3.87 18.12 6.39
N GLU A 166 -3.34 17.26 7.27
CA GLU A 166 -1.93 16.83 7.19
C GLU A 166 -1.62 16.11 5.87
N PHE A 167 -2.52 15.24 5.39
CA PHE A 167 -2.38 14.61 4.08
C PHE A 167 -2.41 15.64 2.95
N LYS A 168 -3.32 16.61 3.01
CA LYS A 168 -3.38 17.72 2.04
C LYS A 168 -2.07 18.49 1.99
N ASP A 169 -1.54 18.89 3.15
CA ASP A 169 -0.28 19.65 3.25
C ASP A 169 0.93 18.81 2.80
N ALA A 170 0.93 17.51 3.08
CA ALA A 170 1.97 16.59 2.61
C ALA A 170 1.93 16.34 1.10
N CYS A 171 0.76 16.49 0.47
CA CYS A 171 0.58 16.36 -0.98
C CYS A 171 0.76 17.69 -1.73
N ASP A 172 0.76 18.81 -1.03
CA ASP A 172 1.02 20.13 -1.61
C ASP A 172 2.51 20.29 -1.93
N VAL A 173 2.85 20.25 -3.22
CA VAL A 173 4.24 20.37 -3.71
C VAL A 173 4.90 21.69 -3.35
N THR A 174 4.12 22.73 -3.01
CA THR A 174 4.64 24.02 -2.56
C THR A 174 5.10 23.97 -1.10
N LYS A 175 4.62 23.02 -0.32
CA LYS A 175 4.92 22.86 1.12
C LYS A 175 5.83 21.68 1.40
N THR A 176 5.69 20.60 0.65
CA THR A 176 6.35 19.31 0.94
C THR A 176 6.94 18.70 -0.33
N SER A 177 8.17 18.19 -0.24
CA SER A 177 8.80 17.47 -1.35
C SER A 177 7.96 16.27 -1.77
N PRO A 178 7.72 16.06 -3.09
CA PRO A 178 6.99 14.90 -3.61
C PRO A 178 7.60 13.54 -3.20
N LYS A 179 8.89 13.51 -2.87
CA LYS A 179 9.63 12.31 -2.45
C LYS A 179 9.45 11.96 -0.96
N LYS A 180 8.81 12.84 -0.17
CA LYS A 180 8.60 12.57 1.26
C LYS A 180 7.60 11.44 1.44
N SER A 181 7.96 10.46 2.26
CA SER A 181 7.10 9.33 2.58
C SER A 181 5.84 9.78 3.32
N LEU A 182 4.69 9.19 2.96
CA LEU A 182 3.42 9.36 3.67
C LEU A 182 3.24 8.34 4.81
N GLN A 183 4.20 7.44 5.03
CA GLN A 183 4.11 6.40 6.04
C GLN A 183 3.80 6.95 7.45
N PRO A 184 4.41 8.07 7.92
CA PRO A 184 4.07 8.63 9.22
C PRO A 184 2.60 9.06 9.36
N LEU A 185 1.95 9.47 8.26
CA LEU A 185 0.52 9.81 8.25
C LEU A 185 -0.35 8.55 8.18
N ILE A 186 0.05 7.56 7.41
CA ILE A 186 -0.61 6.24 7.35
C ILE A 186 -0.65 5.61 8.76
N ASP A 187 0.45 5.70 9.50
CA ASP A 187 0.56 5.15 10.86
C ASP A 187 -0.38 5.84 11.87
N LYS A 188 -0.83 7.06 11.59
CA LYS A 188 -1.79 7.80 12.43
C LYS A 188 -3.25 7.40 12.18
N ILE A 189 -3.59 6.78 11.03
CA ILE A 189 -4.99 6.54 10.64
C ILE A 189 -5.75 5.79 11.71
N LEU A 190 -5.25 4.63 12.17
CA LEU A 190 -5.92 3.81 13.19
C LEU A 190 -5.99 4.47 14.57
N VAL A 191 -5.19 5.50 14.80
CA VAL A 191 -5.15 6.25 16.08
C VAL A 191 -6.15 7.40 16.06
N MET A 192 -6.25 8.10 14.93
CA MET A 192 -6.99 9.36 14.81
C MET A 192 -8.39 9.19 14.22
N VAL A 193 -8.63 8.11 13.48
CA VAL A 193 -9.91 7.85 12.81
C VAL A 193 -10.64 6.71 13.52
N SER A 194 -11.91 6.94 13.89
CA SER A 194 -12.72 5.89 14.49
C SER A 194 -13.13 4.84 13.45
N PRO A 195 -13.43 3.59 13.88
CA PRO A 195 -13.88 2.54 12.96
C PRO A 195 -15.09 2.93 12.11
N GLU A 196 -16.01 3.71 12.68
CA GLU A 196 -17.23 4.16 12.05
C GLU A 196 -16.99 5.23 10.98
N GLU A 197 -15.87 5.96 11.07
CA GLU A 197 -15.51 7.05 10.15
C GLU A 197 -14.55 6.59 9.03
N MET A 198 -14.08 5.33 9.04
CA MET A 198 -13.05 4.86 8.09
C MET A 198 -13.49 4.96 6.63
N ASP A 199 -14.72 4.55 6.32
CA ASP A 199 -15.23 4.58 4.96
C ASP A 199 -15.31 6.04 4.46
N ASP A 200 -15.82 6.97 5.30
CA ASP A 200 -15.87 8.41 5.01
C ASP A 200 -14.46 9.01 4.89
N PHE A 201 -13.54 8.60 5.77
CA PHE A 201 -12.15 9.06 5.71
C PHE A 201 -11.49 8.73 4.38
N PHE A 202 -11.60 7.48 3.90
CA PHE A 202 -11.01 7.09 2.62
C PHE A 202 -11.68 7.79 1.43
N ALA A 203 -12.98 8.04 1.49
CA ALA A 203 -13.69 8.80 0.46
C ALA A 203 -13.24 10.27 0.41
N GLU A 204 -13.05 10.91 1.57
CA GLU A 204 -12.58 12.30 1.66
C GLU A 204 -11.08 12.41 1.32
N LEU A 205 -10.28 11.38 1.60
CA LEU A 205 -8.85 11.35 1.33
C LEU A 205 -8.54 11.50 -0.17
N ASP A 206 -9.35 10.93 -1.06
CA ASP A 206 -9.25 11.13 -2.51
C ASP A 206 -9.31 12.63 -2.86
N GLY A 207 -10.28 13.33 -2.30
CA GLY A 207 -10.46 14.77 -2.54
C GLY A 207 -9.31 15.65 -2.05
N VAL A 208 -8.62 15.26 -0.98
CA VAL A 208 -7.51 16.06 -0.39
C VAL A 208 -6.15 15.73 -0.97
N MET A 209 -5.93 14.52 -1.48
CA MET A 209 -4.65 14.10 -2.07
C MET A 209 -4.46 14.57 -3.52
N GLY A 210 -5.48 15.19 -4.11
CA GLY A 210 -5.44 15.70 -5.48
C GLY A 210 -5.84 14.65 -6.49
N TYR A 211 -6.98 14.90 -7.09
CA TYR A 211 -7.71 14.05 -8.01
C TYR A 211 -6.84 13.48 -9.14
N ARG A 212 -6.84 12.16 -9.29
CA ARG A 212 -6.53 11.29 -10.47
C ARG A 212 -5.26 11.55 -11.32
N PHE A 213 -4.59 12.70 -11.25
CA PHE A 213 -3.44 12.99 -12.12
C PHE A 213 -2.08 12.52 -11.57
N THR A 214 -2.01 12.20 -10.29
CA THR A 214 -0.73 11.84 -9.65
C THR A 214 -0.65 10.37 -9.21
N GLY A 215 -1.74 9.63 -9.24
CA GLY A 215 -1.82 8.25 -8.70
C GLY A 215 -1.45 8.14 -7.22
N ARG A 216 -1.35 9.28 -6.50
CA ARG A 216 -0.89 9.27 -5.10
C ARG A 216 -1.88 8.61 -4.16
N TYR A 217 -3.17 8.83 -4.38
CA TYR A 217 -4.22 8.24 -3.57
C TYR A 217 -4.23 6.72 -3.73
N GLU A 218 -4.29 6.23 -4.95
CA GLU A 218 -4.28 4.81 -5.28
C GLU A 218 -2.99 4.14 -4.80
N ASN A 219 -1.84 4.78 -5.03
CA ASN A 219 -0.55 4.30 -4.50
C ASN A 219 -0.54 4.22 -2.97
N THR A 220 -1.20 5.14 -2.27
CA THR A 220 -1.31 5.11 -0.80
C THR A 220 -2.17 3.94 -0.35
N LEU A 221 -3.34 3.72 -0.95
CA LEU A 221 -4.18 2.56 -0.64
C LEU A 221 -3.47 1.23 -0.94
N ALA A 222 -2.78 1.13 -2.09
CA ALA A 222 -2.00 -0.04 -2.44
C ALA A 222 -0.84 -0.28 -1.44
N SER A 223 -0.17 0.77 -0.99
CA SER A 223 0.86 0.69 0.05
C SER A 223 0.30 0.18 1.38
N ILE A 224 -0.88 0.63 1.78
CA ILE A 224 -1.56 0.13 3.00
C ILE A 224 -1.86 -1.36 2.89
N ILE A 225 -2.38 -1.83 1.75
CA ILE A 225 -2.67 -3.25 1.52
C ILE A 225 -1.39 -4.10 1.64
N LYS A 226 -0.24 -3.57 1.21
CA LYS A 226 1.06 -4.25 1.24
C LYS A 226 1.83 -4.07 2.57
N SER A 227 1.49 -3.09 3.40
CA SER A 227 2.30 -2.64 4.55
C SER A 227 2.37 -3.61 5.74
N GLY A 228 1.53 -4.63 5.77
CA GLY A 228 1.48 -5.58 6.88
C GLY A 228 0.68 -5.12 8.11
N ASN A 229 0.05 -3.93 8.10
CA ASN A 229 -0.93 -3.55 9.14
C ASN A 229 -2.28 -4.17 8.83
N GLU A 230 -2.53 -5.38 9.32
CA GLU A 230 -3.71 -6.19 8.97
C GLU A 230 -5.03 -5.46 9.22
N LYS A 231 -5.17 -4.74 10.34
CA LYS A 231 -6.42 -4.04 10.65
C LYS A 231 -6.71 -2.90 9.66
N LEU A 232 -5.69 -2.10 9.32
CA LEU A 232 -5.85 -1.00 8.36
C LEU A 232 -6.08 -1.55 6.94
N LYS A 233 -5.40 -2.61 6.57
CA LYS A 233 -5.58 -3.35 5.32
C LYS A 233 -7.02 -3.84 5.16
N GLU A 234 -7.63 -4.42 6.20
CA GLU A 234 -9.03 -4.86 6.17
C GLU A 234 -9.99 -3.70 5.85
N TYR A 235 -9.80 -2.52 6.45
CA TYR A 235 -10.61 -1.34 6.15
C TYR A 235 -10.45 -0.88 4.69
N VAL A 236 -9.22 -0.82 4.18
CA VAL A 236 -8.96 -0.43 2.79
C VAL A 236 -9.56 -1.44 1.81
N ILE A 237 -9.39 -2.74 2.05
CA ILE A 237 -9.97 -3.79 1.21
C ILE A 237 -11.50 -3.68 1.19
N LYS A 238 -12.14 -3.51 2.36
CA LYS A 238 -13.59 -3.31 2.47
C LYS A 238 -14.03 -2.08 1.66
N PHE A 239 -13.34 -0.96 1.82
CA PHE A 239 -13.62 0.27 1.10
C PHE A 239 -13.49 0.10 -0.42
N VAL A 240 -12.40 -0.48 -0.92
CA VAL A 240 -12.19 -0.73 -2.35
C VAL A 240 -13.26 -1.66 -2.92
N ARG A 241 -13.69 -2.68 -2.17
CA ARG A 241 -14.73 -3.63 -2.59
C ARG A 241 -16.13 -3.03 -2.64
N SER A 242 -16.39 -1.92 -1.95
CA SER A 242 -17.71 -1.29 -1.89
C SER A 242 -18.19 -0.74 -3.23
N ASP A 243 -17.29 -0.34 -4.12
CA ASP A 243 -17.57 0.14 -5.47
C ASP A 243 -16.92 -0.75 -6.53
N LYS A 244 -17.73 -1.45 -7.33
CA LYS A 244 -17.26 -2.37 -8.38
C LYS A 244 -16.44 -1.68 -9.47
N ARG A 245 -16.74 -0.41 -9.78
CA ARG A 245 -16.01 0.36 -10.79
C ARG A 245 -14.66 0.79 -10.27
N PHE A 246 -14.63 1.38 -9.08
CA PHE A 246 -13.39 1.77 -8.42
C PHE A 246 -12.48 0.54 -8.21
N LYS A 247 -13.04 -0.60 -7.77
CA LYS A 247 -12.32 -1.87 -7.64
C LYS A 247 -11.59 -2.26 -8.95
N ALA A 248 -12.26 -2.19 -10.08
CA ALA A 248 -11.67 -2.58 -11.36
C ALA A 248 -10.59 -1.59 -11.83
N GLU A 249 -10.81 -0.27 -11.66
CA GLU A 249 -9.83 0.77 -11.95
C GLU A 249 -8.60 0.64 -11.05
N PHE A 250 -8.79 0.39 -9.77
CA PHE A 250 -7.72 0.22 -8.79
C PHE A 250 -6.85 -1.01 -9.06
N ILE A 251 -7.47 -2.16 -9.39
CA ILE A 251 -6.75 -3.37 -9.80
C ILE A 251 -6.02 -3.16 -11.14
N ASN A 252 -6.60 -2.38 -12.07
CA ASN A 252 -5.94 -2.05 -13.32
C ASN A 252 -4.61 -1.33 -13.10
N ASP A 253 -4.57 -0.41 -12.16
CA ASP A 253 -3.36 0.37 -11.85
C ASP A 253 -2.39 -0.39 -10.93
N HIS A 254 -2.90 -1.38 -10.19
CA HIS A 254 -2.14 -2.22 -9.25
C HIS A 254 -2.47 -3.71 -9.43
N PRO A 255 -2.03 -4.37 -10.51
CA PRO A 255 -2.34 -5.79 -10.76
C PRO A 255 -1.93 -6.74 -9.63
N ASP A 256 -0.85 -6.42 -8.93
CA ASP A 256 -0.27 -7.25 -7.87
C ASP A 256 -1.11 -7.36 -6.59
N ILE A 257 -2.15 -6.52 -6.45
CA ILE A 257 -3.07 -6.60 -5.30
C ILE A 257 -4.35 -7.39 -5.59
N VAL A 258 -4.55 -7.91 -6.80
CA VAL A 258 -5.79 -8.59 -7.17
C VAL A 258 -6.17 -9.71 -6.20
N GLY A 259 -5.18 -10.46 -5.71
CA GLY A 259 -5.38 -11.55 -4.74
C GLY A 259 -5.87 -11.11 -3.36
N TYR A 260 -5.75 -9.84 -3.01
CA TYR A 260 -6.32 -9.28 -1.77
C TYR A 260 -7.73 -8.74 -1.96
N ILE A 261 -8.07 -8.33 -3.20
CA ILE A 261 -9.29 -7.58 -3.49
C ILE A 261 -10.38 -8.46 -4.09
N VAL A 262 -10.03 -9.47 -4.89
CA VAL A 262 -10.99 -10.37 -5.54
C VAL A 262 -11.09 -11.67 -4.77
N ASP A 263 -12.30 -12.03 -4.33
CA ASP A 263 -12.55 -13.32 -3.69
C ASP A 263 -12.74 -14.40 -4.74
N LYS A 264 -12.42 -15.66 -4.38
CA LYS A 264 -12.58 -16.82 -5.26
C LYS A 264 -14.01 -16.94 -5.81
N SER A 265 -15.00 -16.68 -4.99
CA SER A 265 -16.44 -16.76 -5.36
C SER A 265 -16.88 -15.73 -6.42
N GLU A 266 -16.20 -14.60 -6.53
CA GLU A 266 -16.50 -13.53 -7.51
C GLU A 266 -15.49 -13.49 -8.67
N SER A 267 -14.46 -14.32 -8.62
CA SER A 267 -13.35 -14.35 -9.56
C SER A 267 -13.82 -14.49 -11.01
N ARG A 268 -14.75 -15.42 -11.28
CA ARG A 268 -15.32 -15.63 -12.62
C ARG A 268 -16.06 -14.38 -13.12
N GLU A 269 -16.91 -13.76 -12.26
CA GLU A 269 -17.58 -12.50 -12.63
C GLU A 269 -16.56 -11.42 -12.96
N PHE A 270 -15.47 -11.34 -12.18
CA PHE A 270 -14.45 -10.33 -12.37
C PHE A 270 -13.74 -10.48 -13.72
N TRP A 271 -13.19 -11.65 -14.04
CA TRP A 271 -12.45 -11.81 -15.29
C TRP A 271 -13.36 -11.81 -16.52
N MET A 272 -14.62 -12.26 -16.40
CA MET A 272 -15.58 -12.22 -17.52
C MET A 272 -16.08 -10.80 -17.84
N LYS A 273 -16.34 -9.95 -16.82
CA LYS A 273 -17.03 -8.68 -17.03
C LYS A 273 -16.12 -7.44 -16.91
N TYR A 274 -15.10 -7.52 -16.06
CA TYR A 274 -14.31 -6.34 -15.69
C TYR A 274 -12.91 -6.36 -16.29
N LEU A 275 -12.29 -7.52 -16.39
CA LEU A 275 -10.92 -7.66 -16.93
C LEU A 275 -10.80 -7.13 -18.37
N ALA A 276 -11.83 -7.31 -19.17
CA ALA A 276 -11.90 -6.78 -20.53
C ALA A 276 -11.74 -5.25 -20.61
N ARG A 277 -12.10 -4.53 -19.54
CA ARG A 277 -12.02 -3.05 -19.48
C ARG A 277 -10.69 -2.54 -18.96
N CYS A 278 -9.87 -3.42 -18.41
CA CYS A 278 -8.56 -3.09 -17.87
C CYS A 278 -7.52 -3.01 -19.01
N ARG A 279 -6.64 -2.00 -18.98
CA ARG A 279 -5.50 -1.92 -19.92
C ARG A 279 -4.44 -2.97 -19.58
N ASN A 280 -4.19 -3.16 -18.28
CA ASN A 280 -3.20 -4.12 -17.77
C ASN A 280 -3.76 -5.53 -17.61
N ARG A 281 -4.74 -5.92 -18.47
CA ARG A 281 -5.48 -7.19 -18.36
C ARG A 281 -4.60 -8.44 -18.39
N VAL A 282 -3.49 -8.41 -19.14
CA VAL A 282 -2.57 -9.55 -19.22
C VAL A 282 -1.81 -9.73 -17.90
N ALA A 283 -1.30 -8.65 -17.31
CA ALA A 283 -0.66 -8.69 -15.99
C ALA A 283 -1.65 -9.13 -14.90
N ILE A 284 -2.88 -8.63 -14.93
CA ILE A 284 -3.95 -9.02 -13.99
C ILE A 284 -4.27 -10.52 -14.17
N LEU A 285 -4.40 -11.02 -15.40
CA LEU A 285 -4.61 -12.45 -15.68
C LEU A 285 -3.48 -13.29 -15.08
N ALA A 286 -2.22 -12.90 -15.32
CA ALA A 286 -1.06 -13.59 -14.77
C ALA A 286 -1.11 -13.67 -13.25
N ARG A 287 -1.43 -12.55 -12.58
CA ARG A 287 -1.58 -12.51 -11.12
C ARG A 287 -2.74 -13.36 -10.62
N MET A 288 -3.89 -13.35 -11.29
CA MET A 288 -5.04 -14.21 -10.95
C MET A 288 -4.70 -15.70 -11.07
N LEU A 289 -3.96 -16.07 -12.13
CA LEU A 289 -3.45 -17.44 -12.30
C LEU A 289 -2.44 -17.82 -11.20
N MET A 290 -1.51 -16.91 -10.87
CA MET A 290 -0.49 -17.12 -9.84
C MET A 290 -1.09 -17.39 -8.45
N VAL A 291 -2.14 -16.66 -8.08
CA VAL A 291 -2.79 -16.79 -6.76
C VAL A 291 -3.96 -17.77 -6.75
N GLY A 292 -4.19 -18.51 -7.85
CA GLY A 292 -5.22 -19.55 -7.92
C GLY A 292 -6.66 -19.03 -7.96
N LEU A 293 -6.87 -17.80 -8.38
CA LEU A 293 -8.22 -17.22 -8.53
C LEU A 293 -8.99 -17.81 -9.71
N ILE A 294 -8.32 -18.31 -10.74
CA ILE A 294 -8.93 -18.96 -11.90
C ILE A 294 -8.86 -20.48 -11.71
N ASP A 295 -10.00 -21.16 -11.84
CA ASP A 295 -10.05 -22.59 -11.69
C ASP A 295 -9.35 -23.32 -12.86
N PRO A 296 -8.78 -24.50 -12.64
CA PRO A 296 -8.01 -25.20 -13.68
C PRO A 296 -8.79 -25.46 -14.98
N ASP A 297 -10.08 -25.72 -14.89
CA ASP A 297 -11.01 -25.93 -16.00
C ASP A 297 -11.48 -24.64 -16.70
N GLU A 298 -11.28 -23.51 -16.08
CA GLU A 298 -11.61 -22.17 -16.62
C GLU A 298 -10.41 -21.45 -17.26
N LYS A 299 -9.19 -21.98 -17.12
CA LYS A 299 -7.95 -21.29 -17.54
C LYS A 299 -7.92 -20.99 -19.04
N ASP A 300 -8.25 -21.95 -19.88
CA ASP A 300 -8.26 -21.77 -21.34
C ASP A 300 -9.29 -20.70 -21.75
N GLU A 301 -10.49 -20.73 -21.18
CA GLU A 301 -11.52 -19.71 -21.45
C GLU A 301 -11.04 -18.31 -21.04
N ALA A 302 -10.43 -18.17 -19.86
CA ALA A 302 -9.94 -16.88 -19.37
C ALA A 302 -8.81 -16.33 -20.23
N VAL A 303 -7.86 -17.17 -20.64
CA VAL A 303 -6.75 -16.82 -21.53
C VAL A 303 -7.28 -16.33 -22.88
N ARG A 304 -8.13 -17.10 -23.55
CA ARG A 304 -8.69 -16.74 -24.86
C ARG A 304 -9.51 -15.45 -24.79
N LYS A 305 -10.26 -15.27 -23.70
CA LYS A 305 -11.03 -14.04 -23.48
C LYS A 305 -10.15 -12.79 -23.37
N VAL A 306 -9.02 -12.88 -22.65
CA VAL A 306 -8.07 -11.77 -22.55
C VAL A 306 -7.40 -11.48 -23.87
N LEU A 307 -7.00 -12.50 -24.63
CA LEU A 307 -6.44 -12.34 -25.98
C LEU A 307 -7.43 -11.68 -26.93
N GLU A 308 -8.66 -12.20 -27.01
CA GLU A 308 -9.75 -11.63 -27.82
C GLU A 308 -9.93 -10.12 -27.55
N HIS A 309 -10.04 -9.74 -26.28
CA HIS A 309 -10.22 -8.33 -25.92
C HIS A 309 -8.99 -7.46 -26.23
N SER A 310 -7.79 -7.98 -26.03
CA SER A 310 -6.55 -7.26 -26.35
C SER A 310 -6.41 -7.00 -27.85
N PHE A 311 -6.74 -7.99 -28.66
CA PHE A 311 -6.67 -7.86 -30.11
C PHE A 311 -7.80 -7.00 -30.67
N ASN A 312 -9.04 -7.10 -30.17
CA ASN A 312 -10.17 -6.31 -30.63
C ASN A 312 -10.03 -4.82 -30.27
N ASN A 313 -9.45 -4.49 -29.13
CA ASN A 313 -9.27 -3.11 -28.69
C ASN A 313 -7.93 -2.49 -29.12
N ASN A 314 -7.12 -3.22 -29.85
CA ASN A 314 -5.79 -2.80 -30.25
C ASN A 314 -4.87 -2.42 -29.05
N ASP A 315 -5.04 -3.11 -27.93
CA ASP A 315 -4.20 -2.92 -26.74
C ASP A 315 -2.98 -3.85 -26.81
N GLY A 316 -1.85 -3.37 -26.28
CA GLY A 316 -0.64 -4.18 -26.13
C GLY A 316 -0.74 -5.18 -24.96
N MET A 317 0.32 -5.97 -24.80
CA MET A 317 0.46 -6.89 -23.64
C MET A 317 0.63 -6.12 -22.33
N GLY A 318 1.07 -4.86 -22.42
CA GLY A 318 1.39 -4.02 -21.27
C GLY A 318 2.72 -4.42 -20.61
N THR A 319 2.98 -3.87 -19.44
CA THR A 319 4.19 -4.22 -18.68
C THR A 319 3.92 -5.50 -17.89
N VAL A 320 4.52 -6.59 -18.35
CA VAL A 320 4.45 -7.93 -17.71
C VAL A 320 5.86 -8.32 -17.27
N SER A 321 6.03 -8.66 -16.00
CA SER A 321 7.32 -9.09 -15.45
C SER A 321 7.72 -10.48 -15.96
N GLU A 322 9.00 -10.85 -15.82
CA GLU A 322 9.49 -12.19 -16.19
C GLU A 322 8.72 -13.30 -15.47
N ASP A 323 8.45 -13.16 -14.17
CA ASP A 323 7.68 -14.14 -13.41
C ASP A 323 6.24 -14.27 -13.94
N GLU A 324 5.61 -13.16 -14.30
CA GLU A 324 4.27 -13.15 -14.90
C GLU A 324 4.27 -13.83 -16.26
N GLN A 325 5.30 -13.62 -17.08
CA GLN A 325 5.45 -14.30 -18.38
C GLN A 325 5.62 -15.82 -18.20
N LEU A 326 6.39 -16.27 -17.21
CA LEU A 326 6.52 -17.70 -16.89
C LEU A 326 5.18 -18.32 -16.47
N ILE A 327 4.39 -17.61 -15.68
CA ILE A 327 3.04 -18.05 -15.28
C ILE A 327 2.11 -18.11 -16.50
N LEU A 328 2.11 -17.11 -17.37
CA LEU A 328 1.32 -17.11 -18.59
C LEU A 328 1.70 -18.30 -19.50
N ASN A 329 3.00 -18.53 -19.68
CA ASN A 329 3.49 -19.65 -20.48
C ASN A 329 3.05 -21.00 -19.92
N SER A 330 3.21 -21.21 -18.61
CA SER A 330 2.82 -22.48 -17.96
C SER A 330 1.31 -22.74 -17.92
N ASN A 331 0.50 -21.72 -18.22
CA ASN A 331 -0.96 -21.83 -18.31
C ASN A 331 -1.50 -21.68 -19.74
N GLY A 332 -0.66 -21.92 -20.78
CA GLY A 332 -1.08 -22.04 -22.17
C GLY A 332 -1.36 -20.73 -22.89
N PHE A 333 -0.97 -19.58 -22.31
CA PHE A 333 -1.24 -18.26 -22.91
C PHE A 333 -0.60 -18.10 -24.28
N PHE A 334 0.66 -18.49 -24.42
CA PHE A 334 1.39 -18.37 -25.68
C PHE A 334 0.99 -19.45 -26.71
N ASP A 335 0.52 -20.60 -26.25
CA ASP A 335 -0.05 -21.63 -27.13
C ASP A 335 -1.36 -21.13 -27.75
N ALA A 336 -2.26 -20.57 -26.94
CA ALA A 336 -3.50 -19.97 -27.42
C ALA A 336 -3.25 -18.76 -28.33
N LEU A 337 -2.24 -17.94 -27.99
CA LEU A 337 -1.82 -16.82 -28.83
C LEU A 337 -1.36 -17.30 -30.22
N LYS A 338 -0.57 -18.38 -30.30
CA LYS A 338 -0.14 -19.02 -31.54
C LYS A 338 -1.33 -19.53 -32.33
N GLU A 339 -2.20 -20.31 -31.71
CA GLU A 339 -3.34 -20.93 -32.38
C GLU A 339 -4.29 -19.89 -33.01
N GLU A 340 -4.53 -18.78 -32.35
CA GLU A 340 -5.51 -17.82 -32.78
C GLU A 340 -4.95 -16.70 -33.69
N TYR A 341 -3.70 -16.27 -33.42
CA TYR A 341 -3.15 -15.07 -34.05
C TYR A 341 -1.83 -15.28 -34.84
N PHE A 342 -1.10 -16.36 -34.56
CA PHE A 342 0.15 -16.69 -35.26
C PHE A 342 0.09 -18.06 -35.98
N ASN A 343 -1.06 -18.41 -36.53
CA ASN A 343 -1.38 -19.71 -37.11
C ASN A 343 -1.05 -19.86 -38.61
N GLY A 344 -0.32 -18.91 -39.20
CA GLY A 344 0.05 -18.91 -40.64
C GLY A 344 -0.83 -18.01 -41.50
N ASP A 345 -2.01 -17.61 -41.08
CA ASP A 345 -2.81 -16.58 -41.77
C ASP A 345 -2.43 -15.18 -41.29
N TYR A 346 -1.30 -14.68 -41.77
CA TYR A 346 -0.82 -13.34 -41.47
C TYR A 346 -1.37 -12.27 -42.43
N THR A 347 -2.26 -12.64 -43.35
CA THR A 347 -2.83 -11.74 -44.38
C THR A 347 -3.88 -10.80 -43.80
N SER A 348 -4.43 -11.14 -42.69
CA SER A 348 -5.54 -10.40 -42.12
C SER A 348 -5.10 -9.37 -41.10
N LYS A 349 -6.05 -8.57 -40.68
CA LYS A 349 -6.03 -7.51 -39.69
C LYS A 349 -5.17 -7.77 -38.43
N ASN A 350 -4.76 -9.03 -38.19
CA ASN A 350 -4.20 -9.43 -36.90
C ASN A 350 -2.69 -9.17 -36.73
N VAL A 351 -1.89 -9.26 -37.78
CA VAL A 351 -0.42 -9.07 -37.69
C VAL A 351 0.04 -7.84 -38.45
N VAL A 352 -0.42 -7.65 -39.67
CA VAL A 352 0.07 -6.60 -40.57
C VAL A 352 -0.48 -5.21 -40.22
N LEU A 353 -1.71 -5.14 -39.73
CA LEU A 353 -2.38 -3.89 -39.37
C LEU A 353 -2.29 -3.55 -37.85
N CYS A 354 -1.76 -4.45 -37.05
CA CYS A 354 -1.59 -4.23 -35.61
C CYS A 354 -0.28 -3.49 -35.35
N GLY A 355 -0.31 -2.20 -35.33
CA GLY A 355 0.82 -1.33 -35.10
C GLY A 355 1.75 -1.72 -33.93
N ARG A 356 2.47 -0.76 -33.38
CA ARG A 356 3.46 -0.95 -32.32
C ARG A 356 2.91 -1.66 -31.09
N GLU A 357 1.62 -1.49 -30.80
CA GLU A 357 0.96 -2.03 -29.59
C GLU A 357 0.92 -3.57 -29.56
N LYS A 358 0.89 -4.23 -30.74
CA LYS A 358 0.88 -5.72 -30.79
C LYS A 358 2.27 -6.35 -30.80
N TYR A 359 3.31 -5.52 -30.88
CA TYR A 359 4.68 -6.00 -30.83
C TYR A 359 4.98 -6.74 -29.53
N ASP A 360 4.43 -6.26 -28.40
CA ASP A 360 4.66 -6.88 -27.09
C ASP A 360 4.17 -8.33 -27.05
N PHE A 361 3.03 -8.65 -27.71
CA PHE A 361 2.54 -10.02 -27.86
C PHE A 361 3.45 -10.87 -28.72
N PHE A 362 3.89 -10.32 -29.83
CA PHE A 362 4.82 -10.98 -30.75
C PHE A 362 6.16 -11.24 -30.06
N TYR A 363 6.71 -10.24 -29.38
CA TYR A 363 7.96 -10.35 -28.67
C TYR A 363 7.86 -11.36 -27.51
N GLY A 364 6.82 -11.30 -26.70
CA GLY A 364 6.57 -12.26 -25.61
C GLY A 364 6.46 -13.69 -26.15
N TYR A 365 5.78 -13.88 -27.29
CA TYR A 365 5.68 -15.19 -27.94
C TYR A 365 7.04 -15.72 -28.39
N ILE A 366 7.82 -14.96 -29.17
CA ILE A 366 9.12 -15.41 -29.68
C ILE A 366 10.16 -15.61 -28.55
N ALA A 367 10.09 -14.87 -27.46
CA ALA A 367 10.98 -15.04 -26.32
C ALA A 367 10.76 -16.39 -25.60
N HIS A 368 9.56 -16.98 -25.72
CA HIS A 368 9.21 -18.26 -25.10
C HIS A 368 9.25 -19.45 -26.08
N MET A 369 9.42 -19.18 -27.36
CA MET A 369 9.61 -20.24 -28.35
C MET A 369 11.05 -20.77 -28.36
N PRO A 370 11.23 -22.10 -28.55
CA PRO A 370 12.56 -22.61 -28.89
C PRO A 370 13.04 -22.06 -30.23
N VAL A 371 14.31 -21.65 -30.27
CA VAL A 371 14.94 -21.22 -31.52
C VAL A 371 15.15 -22.45 -32.43
N ASN A 372 14.17 -22.71 -33.30
CA ASN A 372 14.10 -23.86 -34.19
C ASN A 372 13.63 -23.44 -35.60
N LYS A 373 13.51 -24.45 -36.48
CA LYS A 373 13.07 -24.21 -37.87
C LYS A 373 11.68 -23.56 -37.93
N GLU A 374 10.75 -23.97 -37.11
CA GLU A 374 9.38 -23.43 -37.06
C GLU A 374 9.37 -21.92 -36.79
N LEU A 375 10.15 -21.47 -35.80
CA LEU A 375 10.32 -20.05 -35.50
C LEU A 375 10.93 -19.30 -36.70
N ALA A 376 11.99 -19.84 -37.30
CA ALA A 376 12.64 -19.20 -38.45
C ALA A 376 11.71 -19.09 -39.66
N ASP A 377 10.97 -20.14 -39.99
CA ASP A 377 9.98 -20.14 -41.06
C ASP A 377 8.87 -19.11 -40.82
N MET A 378 8.36 -19.02 -39.60
CA MET A 378 7.34 -18.03 -39.18
C MET A 378 7.88 -16.59 -39.37
N LEU A 379 9.08 -16.31 -38.93
CA LEU A 379 9.70 -14.97 -39.08
C LEU A 379 9.91 -14.62 -40.55
N VAL A 380 10.34 -15.59 -41.38
CA VAL A 380 10.48 -15.39 -42.83
C VAL A 380 9.14 -15.10 -43.47
N ASP A 381 8.11 -15.87 -43.12
CA ASP A 381 6.76 -15.68 -43.69
C ASP A 381 6.18 -14.30 -43.30
N ILE A 382 6.32 -13.87 -42.05
CA ILE A 382 5.87 -12.54 -41.59
C ILE A 382 6.63 -11.42 -42.33
N PHE A 383 7.96 -11.49 -42.38
CA PHE A 383 8.80 -10.36 -42.79
C PHE A 383 9.18 -10.38 -44.31
N SER A 384 8.79 -11.39 -45.05
CA SER A 384 8.94 -11.40 -46.52
C SER A 384 7.79 -10.73 -47.28
N ARG A 385 6.74 -10.33 -46.60
CA ARG A 385 5.55 -9.69 -47.19
C ARG A 385 5.82 -8.24 -47.59
N PRO A 386 5.17 -7.73 -48.64
CA PRO A 386 5.31 -6.34 -49.03
C PRO A 386 4.86 -5.33 -47.99
N ASP A 387 3.90 -5.74 -47.14
CA ASP A 387 3.26 -4.96 -46.08
C ASP A 387 3.66 -5.42 -44.67
N TYR A 388 4.87 -6.02 -44.55
CA TYR A 388 5.34 -6.51 -43.26
C TYR A 388 5.47 -5.39 -42.20
N PRO A 389 5.29 -5.71 -40.94
CA PRO A 389 5.40 -4.73 -39.87
C PRO A 389 6.87 -4.34 -39.62
N TYR A 390 7.39 -3.37 -40.37
CA TYR A 390 8.79 -2.96 -40.32
C TYR A 390 9.26 -2.58 -38.93
N VAL A 391 8.36 -2.05 -38.07
CA VAL A 391 8.66 -1.72 -36.67
C VAL A 391 9.02 -2.99 -35.92
N TRP A 392 8.32 -4.09 -36.15
CA TRP A 392 8.59 -5.37 -35.50
C TRP A 392 9.92 -5.96 -35.92
N SER A 393 10.25 -5.88 -37.21
CA SER A 393 11.54 -6.37 -37.70
C SER A 393 12.72 -5.59 -37.14
N ASN A 394 12.59 -4.27 -36.98
CA ASN A 394 13.61 -3.43 -36.39
C ASN A 394 13.82 -3.74 -34.89
N ILE A 395 12.74 -3.82 -34.15
CA ILE A 395 12.82 -4.12 -32.72
C ILE A 395 13.33 -5.55 -32.47
N PHE A 396 12.87 -6.54 -33.25
CA PHE A 396 13.40 -7.90 -33.20
C PHE A 396 14.91 -7.94 -33.49
N LYS A 397 15.35 -7.21 -34.48
CA LYS A 397 16.75 -7.07 -34.86
C LYS A 397 17.58 -6.48 -33.69
N GLU A 398 17.15 -5.34 -33.17
CA GLU A 398 17.83 -4.63 -32.10
C GLU A 398 17.86 -5.44 -30.78
N HIS A 399 16.75 -6.01 -30.36
CA HIS A 399 16.62 -6.65 -29.05
C HIS A 399 16.97 -8.14 -29.03
N GLN A 400 16.86 -8.88 -30.17
CA GLN A 400 17.13 -10.31 -30.22
C GLN A 400 18.40 -10.65 -30.98
N LEU A 401 18.62 -10.04 -32.13
CA LEU A 401 19.76 -10.41 -32.96
C LEU A 401 21.03 -9.60 -32.68
N GLU A 402 20.91 -8.33 -32.29
CA GLU A 402 22.06 -7.46 -32.00
C GLU A 402 22.40 -7.46 -30.49
N ALA A 403 21.41 -7.46 -29.60
CA ALA A 403 21.63 -7.39 -28.16
C ALA A 403 21.94 -8.75 -27.50
N ASP A 404 21.45 -9.88 -28.08
CA ASP A 404 21.67 -11.24 -27.54
C ASP A 404 22.50 -12.10 -28.52
N ALA A 405 23.81 -12.10 -28.32
CA ALA A 405 24.75 -12.89 -29.12
C ALA A 405 24.49 -14.41 -29.02
N ALA A 406 23.98 -14.91 -27.91
CA ALA A 406 23.69 -16.33 -27.74
C ALA A 406 22.43 -16.74 -28.55
N TYR A 407 21.40 -15.90 -28.49
CA TYR A 407 20.20 -16.08 -29.32
C TYR A 407 20.54 -16.01 -30.80
N LYS A 408 21.30 -14.97 -31.21
CA LYS A 408 21.76 -14.82 -32.62
C LYS A 408 22.51 -16.04 -33.11
N ALA A 409 23.50 -16.56 -32.36
CA ALA A 409 24.25 -17.73 -32.76
C ALA A 409 23.37 -18.97 -32.97
N LYS A 410 22.37 -19.18 -32.08
CA LYS A 410 21.39 -20.26 -32.24
C LYS A 410 20.51 -20.06 -33.49
N PHE A 411 20.06 -18.83 -33.71
CA PHE A 411 19.22 -18.48 -34.84
C PHE A 411 19.97 -18.65 -36.16
N ASP A 412 21.19 -18.13 -36.29
CA ASP A 412 22.04 -18.27 -37.49
C ASP A 412 22.35 -19.75 -37.78
N LYS A 413 22.56 -20.56 -36.75
CA LYS A 413 22.75 -22.00 -36.90
C LYS A 413 21.51 -22.68 -37.51
N VAL A 414 20.32 -22.39 -36.98
CA VAL A 414 19.04 -22.93 -37.49
C VAL A 414 18.82 -22.50 -38.94
N VAL A 415 19.05 -21.23 -39.29
CA VAL A 415 18.94 -20.69 -40.62
C VAL A 415 19.85 -21.41 -41.61
N SER A 416 21.14 -21.59 -41.23
CA SER A 416 22.14 -22.24 -42.10
C SER A 416 21.86 -23.75 -42.28
N GLU A 417 21.56 -24.48 -41.22
CA GLU A 417 21.28 -25.94 -41.26
C GLU A 417 20.02 -26.29 -42.07
N ASN A 418 19.06 -25.38 -42.15
CA ASN A 418 17.80 -25.58 -42.89
C ASN A 418 17.76 -24.88 -44.24
N GLY A 419 18.85 -24.21 -44.68
CA GLY A 419 18.89 -23.52 -45.96
C GLY A 419 17.87 -22.37 -46.08
N ILE A 420 17.52 -21.72 -44.98
CA ILE A 420 16.51 -20.67 -44.92
C ILE A 420 17.07 -19.36 -45.48
N THR A 421 16.37 -18.74 -46.42
CA THR A 421 16.75 -17.43 -46.95
C THR A 421 16.06 -16.33 -46.15
N LEU A 422 16.82 -15.57 -45.36
CA LEU A 422 16.27 -14.46 -44.59
C LEU A 422 15.90 -13.27 -45.45
N PRO A 423 14.77 -12.61 -45.23
CA PRO A 423 14.43 -11.32 -45.83
C PRO A 423 15.45 -10.24 -45.44
N SER A 424 15.61 -9.22 -46.29
CA SER A 424 16.64 -8.18 -46.12
C SER A 424 16.55 -7.46 -44.79
N CYS A 425 15.33 -7.29 -44.25
CA CYS A 425 15.09 -6.63 -42.96
C CYS A 425 15.58 -7.42 -41.73
N LEU A 426 15.83 -8.74 -41.86
CA LEU A 426 16.37 -9.59 -40.80
C LEU A 426 17.88 -9.87 -40.93
N LYS A 427 18.52 -9.39 -42.00
CA LYS A 427 19.97 -9.55 -42.18
C LYS A 427 20.71 -8.54 -41.26
N VAL A 428 21.58 -9.06 -40.40
CA VAL A 428 22.44 -8.29 -39.44
C VAL A 428 23.89 -8.46 -39.88
#